data_3390bf080aab5c1321aed3779f66db76
#
_entry.id   3390bf080aab5c1321aed3779f66db76
#
_cell.length_a   1.000
_cell.length_b   1.000
_cell.length_c   1.000
_cell.angle_alpha   90.00
_cell.angle_beta   90.00
_cell.angle_gamma   90.00
#
_symmetry.space_group_name_H-M   'P 1'
#
loop_
_entity.id
_entity.type
_entity.pdbx_description
1 polymer ?
#
loop_
_entity_poly.entity_id
_entity_poly.type
_entity_poly.pdbx_seq_one_letter_code
_entity_poly.pdbx_strand_id
1 'polypeptide(L)'
;GEAGTPFELMTQYPENKPAYSPRLMAAKLPIINVPTTPNSAVNRAGSGLKNPDLDHRMEYFDPKTRPHSVFLDEAVLLSSPPEVVRSTAATVFAGTLSSLSQTEQNPLVEGDHRQAFRLAHNAYLRLMNEIDNPALRIDLAMAAFLQNRAEDDGRRRFAGGPFSGNYAISTALHVRYP
;
A
#
# COMPACT_ATOMS: atom_id res chain seq x y z
N GLY A 1 2.55 -12.12 22.79
CA GLY A 1 1.67 -11.53 21.80
C GLY A 1 0.67 -10.55 22.40
N GLU A 2 -0.19 -9.96 21.59
CA GLU A 2 -1.29 -9.14 22.09
C GLU A 2 -2.31 -10.00 22.83
N ALA A 3 -2.91 -9.45 23.88
CA ALA A 3 -4.06 -10.05 24.54
C ALA A 3 -5.34 -9.63 23.80
N GLY A 4 -6.22 -10.60 23.51
CA GLY A 4 -7.49 -10.37 22.83
C GLY A 4 -7.71 -11.32 21.66
N THR A 5 -8.95 -11.35 21.19
CA THR A 5 -9.35 -12.11 20.01
C THR A 5 -8.94 -11.37 18.73
N PRO A 6 -8.83 -12.05 17.57
CA PRO A 6 -8.59 -11.38 16.28
C PRO A 6 -9.58 -10.25 15.98
N PHE A 7 -10.85 -10.40 16.38
CA PHE A 7 -11.88 -9.38 16.16
C PHE A 7 -11.70 -8.13 17.03
N GLU A 8 -11.21 -8.29 18.26
CA GLU A 8 -10.92 -7.17 19.16
C GLU A 8 -9.67 -6.39 18.72
N LEU A 9 -8.72 -7.06 18.06
CA LEU A 9 -7.45 -6.49 17.63
C LEU A 9 -7.50 -5.84 16.26
N MET A 10 -8.53 -6.12 15.44
CA MET A 10 -8.71 -5.48 14.14
C MET A 10 -9.25 -4.04 14.25
N THR A 11 -9.16 -3.30 13.16
CA THR A 11 -9.82 -1.99 13.03
C THR A 11 -11.31 -2.14 13.31
N GLN A 12 -11.84 -1.30 14.18
CA GLN A 12 -13.22 -1.27 14.59
C GLN A 12 -14.01 -0.26 13.77
N TYR A 13 -15.22 -0.62 13.38
CA TYR A 13 -16.14 0.20 12.58
C TYR A 13 -17.44 0.45 13.37
N PRO A 14 -17.41 1.21 14.47
CA PRO A 14 -18.60 1.43 15.29
C PRO A 14 -19.63 2.27 14.54
N GLU A 15 -20.89 1.96 14.76
CA GLU A 15 -22.01 2.71 14.21
C GLU A 15 -21.97 4.18 14.65
N ASN A 16 -22.11 5.10 13.71
CA ASN A 16 -22.11 6.56 13.96
C ASN A 16 -20.82 7.14 14.58
N LYS A 17 -19.70 6.44 14.49
CA LYS A 17 -18.37 6.94 14.91
C LYS A 17 -17.33 6.65 13.83
N PRO A 18 -16.25 7.45 13.78
CA PRO A 18 -15.14 7.15 12.88
C PRO A 18 -14.53 5.77 13.17
N ALA A 19 -14.11 5.07 12.12
CA ALA A 19 -13.33 3.85 12.27
C ALA A 19 -12.02 4.14 13.01
N TYR A 20 -11.61 3.23 13.87
CA TYR A 20 -10.34 3.32 14.60
C TYR A 20 -9.64 1.99 14.72
N SER A 21 -8.32 2.01 14.72
CA SER A 21 -7.51 0.83 15.00
C SER A 21 -7.12 0.80 16.48
N PRO A 22 -7.32 -0.32 17.17
CA PRO A 22 -6.88 -0.48 18.57
C PRO A 22 -5.37 -0.23 18.70
N ARG A 23 -4.96 0.40 19.78
CA ARG A 23 -3.54 0.57 20.08
C ARG A 23 -2.96 -0.75 20.58
N LEU A 24 -2.17 -1.39 19.74
CA LEU A 24 -1.50 -2.64 20.08
C LEU A 24 -0.21 -2.36 20.87
N MET A 25 -0.03 -2.98 22.01
CA MET A 25 1.05 -2.65 22.95
C MET A 25 2.22 -3.63 22.93
N ALA A 26 1.99 -4.89 22.54
CA ALA A 26 3.04 -5.90 22.54
C ALA A 26 4.17 -5.56 21.53
N ALA A 27 5.39 -5.94 21.88
CA ALA A 27 6.53 -5.88 20.96
C ALA A 27 6.26 -6.75 19.73
N LYS A 28 6.77 -6.31 18.60
CA LYS A 28 6.72 -7.06 17.33
C LYS A 28 8.12 -7.52 16.95
N LEU A 29 8.18 -8.66 16.29
CA LEU A 29 9.43 -9.11 15.66
C LEU A 29 9.77 -8.17 14.49
N PRO A 30 11.06 -7.91 14.23
CA PRO A 30 11.46 -7.15 13.06
C PRO A 30 11.05 -7.90 11.79
N ILE A 31 10.46 -7.16 10.85
CA ILE A 31 10.04 -7.69 9.55
C ILE A 31 11.06 -7.28 8.51
N ILE A 32 11.51 -8.24 7.73
CA ILE A 32 12.29 -8.05 6.51
C ILE A 32 11.37 -8.38 5.34
N ASN A 33 11.22 -7.47 4.39
CA ASN A 33 10.40 -7.69 3.21
C ASN A 33 11.25 -7.87 1.96
N VAL A 34 10.97 -8.95 1.22
CA VAL A 34 11.54 -9.21 -0.11
C VAL A 34 10.35 -9.37 -1.07
N PRO A 35 9.89 -8.29 -1.68
CA PRO A 35 8.68 -8.34 -2.50
C PRO A 35 8.89 -9.09 -3.80
N THR A 36 7.91 -9.91 -4.18
CA THR A 36 7.89 -10.63 -5.47
C THR A 36 7.22 -9.80 -6.57
N THR A 37 6.48 -8.76 -6.20
CA THR A 37 5.79 -7.86 -7.13
C THR A 37 5.99 -6.40 -6.73
N PRO A 38 5.93 -5.46 -7.68
CA PRO A 38 5.90 -4.04 -7.38
C PRO A 38 4.51 -3.64 -6.84
N ASN A 39 4.25 -3.92 -5.57
CA ASN A 39 2.95 -3.65 -4.95
C ASN A 39 2.97 -2.40 -4.05
N SER A 40 1.79 -1.83 -3.83
CA SER A 40 1.62 -0.62 -3.02
C SER A 40 1.90 -0.81 -1.52
N ALA A 41 2.09 -2.04 -1.06
CA ALA A 41 2.31 -2.36 0.35
C ALA A 41 3.78 -2.65 0.71
N VAL A 42 4.72 -2.35 -0.20
CA VAL A 42 6.14 -2.76 -0.11
C VAL A 42 6.81 -2.42 1.22
N ASN A 43 6.45 -1.31 1.86
CA ASN A 43 6.98 -0.87 3.15
C ASN A 43 5.88 -0.38 4.11
N ARG A 44 4.63 -0.77 3.91
CA ARG A 44 3.53 -0.38 4.79
C ARG A 44 3.47 -1.21 6.07
N ALA A 45 2.98 -0.58 7.13
CA ALA A 45 2.57 -1.26 8.34
C ALA A 45 1.15 -1.82 8.19
N GLY A 46 0.87 -2.90 8.93
CA GLY A 46 -0.45 -3.49 8.96
C GLY A 46 -0.69 -4.55 7.90
N SER A 47 -1.85 -5.15 7.96
CA SER A 47 -2.32 -6.20 7.06
C SER A 47 -3.83 -6.19 6.92
N GLY A 48 -4.33 -6.70 5.80
CA GLY A 48 -5.75 -6.96 5.59
C GLY A 48 -5.97 -8.44 5.30
N LEU A 49 -6.87 -9.08 6.02
CA LEU A 49 -7.25 -10.47 5.84
C LEU A 49 -8.70 -10.55 5.39
N LYS A 50 -8.99 -11.47 4.47
CA LYS A 50 -10.37 -11.80 4.12
C LYS A 50 -10.87 -12.87 5.08
N ASN A 51 -12.03 -12.61 5.69
CA ASN A 51 -12.81 -13.61 6.40
C ASN A 51 -14.13 -13.82 5.62
N PRO A 52 -14.42 -15.04 5.15
CA PRO A 52 -15.64 -15.31 4.39
C PRO A 52 -16.94 -15.03 5.14
N ASP A 53 -16.89 -15.04 6.47
CA ASP A 53 -18.04 -14.82 7.34
C ASP A 53 -18.36 -13.33 7.56
N LEU A 54 -17.52 -12.43 7.00
CA LEU A 54 -17.68 -10.99 7.14
C LEU A 54 -17.92 -10.32 5.79
N ASP A 55 -18.71 -9.26 5.79
CA ASP A 55 -18.96 -8.38 4.66
C ASP A 55 -17.85 -7.33 4.44
N HIS A 56 -16.83 -7.32 5.29
CA HIS A 56 -15.67 -6.42 5.21
C HIS A 56 -14.37 -7.15 5.51
N ARG A 57 -13.25 -6.51 5.17
CA ARG A 57 -11.91 -7.02 5.48
C ARG A 57 -11.61 -6.84 6.96
N MET A 58 -10.89 -7.81 7.53
CA MET A 58 -10.25 -7.66 8.84
C MET A 58 -8.94 -6.89 8.64
N GLU A 59 -8.92 -5.63 9.04
CA GLU A 59 -7.75 -4.78 8.91
C GLU A 59 -7.04 -4.63 10.26
N TYR A 60 -5.74 -4.89 10.24
CA TYR A 60 -4.88 -4.74 11.40
C TYR A 60 -3.86 -3.65 11.16
N PHE A 61 -3.71 -2.74 12.08
CA PHE A 61 -2.72 -1.68 11.98
C PHE A 61 -1.90 -1.57 13.25
N ASP A 62 -0.59 -1.71 13.10
CA ASP A 62 0.39 -1.39 14.13
C ASP A 62 1.65 -0.83 13.45
N PRO A 63 2.04 0.42 13.71
CA PRO A 63 3.22 1.01 13.10
C PRO A 63 4.52 0.22 13.35
N LYS A 64 4.56 -0.59 14.41
CA LYS A 64 5.68 -1.48 14.72
C LYS A 64 5.82 -2.65 13.73
N THR A 65 4.80 -2.93 12.91
CA THR A 65 4.85 -3.97 11.85
C THR A 65 5.36 -3.45 10.52
N ARG A 66 5.79 -2.19 10.44
CA ARG A 66 6.48 -1.71 9.24
C ARG A 66 7.76 -2.50 9.02
N PRO A 67 8.05 -2.91 7.78
CA PRO A 67 9.32 -3.57 7.47
C PRO A 67 10.51 -2.73 7.93
N HIS A 68 11.39 -3.36 8.69
CA HIS A 68 12.66 -2.76 9.12
C HIS A 68 13.62 -2.60 7.93
N SER A 69 13.56 -3.54 7.00
CA SER A 69 14.37 -3.55 5.77
C SER A 69 13.55 -4.08 4.61
N VAL A 70 13.78 -3.50 3.43
CA VAL A 70 13.20 -3.96 2.16
C VAL A 70 14.34 -4.27 1.21
N PHE A 71 14.37 -5.49 0.67
CA PHE A 71 15.33 -5.91 -0.34
C PHE A 71 14.62 -6.06 -1.67
N LEU A 72 15.06 -5.29 -2.67
CA LEU A 72 14.57 -5.40 -4.04
C LEU A 72 15.57 -6.24 -4.84
N ASP A 73 15.20 -7.48 -5.09
CA ASP A 73 15.98 -8.45 -5.84
C ASP A 73 15.35 -8.70 -7.20
N GLU A 74 16.15 -8.63 -8.27
CA GLU A 74 15.67 -8.78 -9.65
C GLU A 74 15.05 -10.15 -9.91
N ALA A 75 15.71 -11.22 -9.47
CA ALA A 75 15.24 -12.58 -9.70
C ALA A 75 13.93 -12.85 -8.94
N VAL A 76 13.83 -12.32 -7.71
CA VAL A 76 12.60 -12.43 -6.91
C VAL A 76 11.46 -11.64 -7.54
N LEU A 77 11.70 -10.42 -8.02
CA LEU A 77 10.68 -9.63 -8.72
C LEU A 77 10.24 -10.26 -10.05
N LEU A 78 11.15 -10.98 -10.74
CA LEU A 78 10.84 -11.69 -11.98
C LEU A 78 10.06 -13.00 -11.75
N SER A 79 10.03 -13.54 -10.53
CA SER A 79 9.32 -14.77 -10.22
C SER A 79 7.80 -14.68 -10.29
N SER A 80 7.25 -13.47 -10.23
CA SER A 80 5.79 -13.27 -10.29
C SER A 80 5.25 -13.32 -11.72
N PRO A 81 4.06 -13.95 -11.91
CA PRO A 81 3.40 -14.01 -13.20
C PRO A 81 3.10 -12.61 -13.78
N PRO A 82 3.16 -12.44 -15.10
CA PRO A 82 2.93 -11.16 -15.78
C PRO A 82 1.60 -10.48 -15.45
N GLU A 83 0.52 -11.23 -15.31
CA GLU A 83 -0.81 -10.71 -14.97
C GLU A 83 -0.86 -10.10 -13.56
N VAL A 84 -0.19 -10.73 -12.60
CA VAL A 84 -0.07 -10.21 -11.23
C VAL A 84 0.75 -8.93 -11.23
N VAL A 85 1.84 -8.89 -11.98
CA VAL A 85 2.70 -7.71 -12.11
C VAL A 85 1.94 -6.55 -12.75
N ARG A 86 1.17 -6.78 -13.81
CA ARG A 86 0.35 -5.74 -14.45
C ARG A 86 -0.67 -5.15 -13.48
N SER A 87 -1.36 -6.00 -12.73
CA SER A 87 -2.36 -5.57 -11.75
C SER A 87 -1.74 -4.72 -10.63
N THR A 88 -0.63 -5.19 -10.05
CA THR A 88 0.05 -4.46 -8.97
C THR A 88 0.70 -3.17 -9.47
N ALA A 89 1.27 -3.16 -10.67
CA ALA A 89 1.83 -1.98 -11.30
C ALA A 89 0.77 -0.90 -11.57
N ALA A 90 -0.41 -1.29 -12.03
CA ALA A 90 -1.54 -0.38 -12.22
C ALA A 90 -1.96 0.28 -10.89
N THR A 91 -1.98 -0.48 -9.81
CA THR A 91 -2.29 0.03 -8.47
C THR A 91 -1.25 1.06 -8.01
N VAL A 92 0.05 0.77 -8.21
CA VAL A 92 1.13 1.72 -7.88
C VAL A 92 1.01 2.99 -8.71
N PHE A 93 0.84 2.87 -10.03
CA PHE A 93 0.71 4.02 -10.92
C PHE A 93 -0.50 4.90 -10.53
N ALA A 94 -1.68 4.31 -10.33
CA ALA A 94 -2.87 5.03 -9.93
C ALA A 94 -2.70 5.73 -8.56
N GLY A 95 -2.03 5.07 -7.62
CA GLY A 95 -1.72 5.64 -6.31
C GLY A 95 -0.80 6.87 -6.41
N THR A 96 0.28 6.79 -7.19
CA THR A 96 1.21 7.91 -7.35
C THR A 96 0.57 9.09 -8.10
N LEU A 97 -0.25 8.82 -9.10
CA LEU A 97 -1.04 9.85 -9.80
C LEU A 97 -2.01 10.56 -8.85
N SER A 98 -2.70 9.79 -8.03
CA SER A 98 -3.61 10.31 -7.00
C SER A 98 -2.89 11.20 -5.99
N SER A 99 -1.70 10.80 -5.55
CA SER A 99 -0.90 11.60 -4.62
C SER A 99 -0.42 12.93 -5.23
N LEU A 100 -0.01 12.90 -6.50
CA LEU A 100 0.45 14.08 -7.21
C LEU A 100 -0.69 15.09 -7.49
N SER A 101 -1.91 14.61 -7.67
CA SER A 101 -3.08 15.46 -8.01
C SER A 101 -3.67 16.22 -6.82
N GLN A 102 -3.11 16.10 -5.63
CA GLN A 102 -3.59 16.83 -4.45
C GLN A 102 -3.25 18.32 -4.55
N THR A 103 -4.23 19.16 -4.26
CA THR A 103 -4.11 20.62 -4.38
C THR A 103 -3.24 21.25 -3.29
N GLU A 104 -3.16 20.61 -2.12
CA GLU A 104 -2.33 21.06 -1.01
C GLU A 104 -1.37 19.93 -0.63
N GLN A 105 -0.10 20.13 -0.87
CA GLN A 105 0.94 19.19 -0.47
C GLN A 105 1.83 19.80 0.61
N ASN A 106 2.23 18.95 1.57
CA ASN A 106 3.28 19.32 2.50
C ASN A 106 4.62 19.42 1.72
N PRO A 107 5.32 20.54 1.77
CA PRO A 107 6.61 20.72 1.07
C PRO A 107 7.65 19.65 1.39
N LEU A 108 7.59 19.05 2.58
CA LEU A 108 8.53 18.00 2.99
C LEU A 108 8.35 16.69 2.20
N VAL A 109 7.16 16.43 1.67
CA VAL A 109 6.85 15.19 0.95
C VAL A 109 6.58 15.40 -0.54
N GLU A 110 6.50 16.63 -0.99
CA GLU A 110 6.24 16.95 -2.41
C GLU A 110 7.30 16.34 -3.34
N GLY A 111 8.57 16.38 -2.93
CA GLY A 111 9.67 15.79 -3.69
C GLY A 111 9.49 14.29 -3.88
N ASP A 112 9.07 13.58 -2.83
CA ASP A 112 8.80 12.14 -2.88
C ASP A 112 7.62 11.81 -3.80
N HIS A 113 6.53 12.58 -3.75
CA HIS A 113 5.38 12.39 -4.63
C HIS A 113 5.75 12.59 -6.11
N ARG A 114 6.52 13.64 -6.43
CA ARG A 114 6.99 13.89 -7.79
C ARG A 114 7.90 12.78 -8.29
N GLN A 115 8.84 12.35 -7.47
CA GLN A 115 9.76 11.27 -7.84
C GLN A 115 9.03 9.93 -7.98
N ALA A 116 8.13 9.60 -7.05
CA ALA A 116 7.32 8.39 -7.12
C ALA A 116 6.50 8.35 -8.42
N PHE A 117 5.83 9.44 -8.76
CA PHE A 117 5.08 9.52 -10.02
C PHE A 117 5.98 9.39 -11.25
N ARG A 118 7.14 10.06 -11.26
CA ARG A 118 8.09 9.98 -12.39
C ARG A 118 8.55 8.55 -12.64
N LEU A 119 8.92 7.83 -11.59
CA LEU A 119 9.32 6.42 -11.67
C LEU A 119 8.17 5.53 -12.15
N ALA A 120 7.00 5.67 -11.51
CA ALA A 120 5.83 4.86 -11.86
C ALA A 120 5.36 5.11 -13.29
N HIS A 121 5.30 6.36 -13.73
CA HIS A 121 4.87 6.72 -15.09
C HIS A 121 5.80 6.12 -16.16
N ASN A 122 7.10 6.32 -16.01
CA ASN A 122 8.09 5.83 -16.97
C ASN A 122 8.11 4.30 -17.04
N ALA A 123 8.05 3.65 -15.86
CA ALA A 123 8.08 2.19 -15.80
C ALA A 123 6.75 1.57 -16.27
N TYR A 124 5.60 2.09 -15.85
CA TYR A 124 4.29 1.53 -16.18
C TYR A 124 4.00 1.52 -17.68
N LEU A 125 4.29 2.61 -18.38
CA LEU A 125 4.07 2.70 -19.82
C LEU A 125 4.92 1.71 -20.62
N ARG A 126 6.14 1.44 -20.16
CA ARG A 126 7.05 0.50 -20.81
C ARG A 126 6.78 -0.96 -20.44
N LEU A 127 6.29 -1.20 -19.23
CA LEU A 127 6.09 -2.55 -18.68
C LEU A 127 5.19 -3.42 -19.57
N MET A 128 4.22 -2.84 -20.26
CA MET A 128 3.30 -3.58 -21.14
C MET A 128 4.05 -4.28 -22.29
N ASN A 129 5.15 -3.70 -22.77
CA ASN A 129 5.97 -4.23 -23.86
C ASN A 129 7.24 -4.93 -23.34
N GLU A 130 7.66 -4.63 -22.12
CA GLU A 130 8.91 -5.10 -21.52
C GLU A 130 8.63 -5.78 -20.16
N ILE A 131 7.68 -6.70 -20.12
CA ILE A 131 7.19 -7.28 -18.86
C ILE A 131 8.28 -8.01 -18.05
N ASP A 132 9.29 -8.53 -18.72
CA ASP A 132 10.41 -9.27 -18.12
C ASP A 132 11.63 -8.37 -17.82
N ASN A 133 11.48 -7.06 -17.95
CA ASN A 133 12.53 -6.12 -17.60
C ASN A 133 12.54 -5.86 -16.08
N PRO A 134 13.55 -6.36 -15.33
CA PRO A 134 13.58 -6.23 -13.88
C PRO A 134 13.73 -4.77 -13.42
N ALA A 135 14.42 -3.93 -14.16
CA ALA A 135 14.59 -2.52 -13.81
C ALA A 135 13.26 -1.77 -13.72
N LEU A 136 12.30 -2.07 -14.61
CA LEU A 136 10.96 -1.47 -14.56
C LEU A 136 10.18 -1.93 -13.33
N ARG A 137 10.35 -3.18 -12.93
CA ARG A 137 9.71 -3.72 -11.71
C ARG A 137 10.33 -3.09 -10.46
N ILE A 138 11.64 -2.88 -10.43
CA ILE A 138 12.34 -2.15 -9.35
C ILE A 138 11.86 -0.70 -9.29
N ASP A 139 11.79 0.00 -10.41
CA ASP A 139 11.31 1.39 -10.45
C ASP A 139 9.89 1.54 -9.88
N LEU A 140 8.99 0.61 -10.21
CA LEU A 140 7.64 0.57 -9.65
C LEU A 140 7.64 0.28 -8.14
N ALA A 141 8.47 -0.65 -7.68
CA ALA A 141 8.60 -0.92 -6.25
C ALA A 141 9.18 0.28 -5.48
N MET A 142 10.16 0.96 -6.07
CA MET A 142 10.70 2.22 -5.53
C MET A 142 9.68 3.35 -5.52
N ALA A 143 8.84 3.45 -6.55
CA ALA A 143 7.74 4.41 -6.58
C ALA A 143 6.74 4.18 -5.43
N ALA A 144 6.37 2.92 -5.20
CA ALA A 144 5.51 2.55 -4.08
C ALA A 144 6.17 2.85 -2.73
N PHE A 145 7.47 2.57 -2.59
CA PHE A 145 8.24 2.89 -1.39
C PHE A 145 8.23 4.39 -1.07
N LEU A 146 8.53 5.23 -2.05
CA LEU A 146 8.54 6.69 -1.91
C LEU A 146 7.15 7.24 -1.56
N GLN A 147 6.10 6.75 -2.23
CA GLN A 147 4.74 7.14 -1.93
C GLN A 147 4.35 6.82 -0.48
N ASN A 148 4.68 5.61 0.00
CA ASN A 148 4.38 5.21 1.37
C ASN A 148 5.18 6.04 2.38
N ARG A 149 6.45 6.34 2.10
CA ARG A 149 7.28 7.22 2.94
C ARG A 149 6.66 8.61 3.06
N ALA A 150 6.25 9.19 1.95
CA ALA A 150 5.57 10.49 1.96
C ALA A 150 4.27 10.48 2.78
N GLU A 151 3.49 9.40 2.70
CA GLU A 151 2.28 9.25 3.50
C GLU A 151 2.57 9.20 5.00
N ASP A 152 3.68 8.59 5.38
CA ASP A 152 4.10 8.47 6.78
C ASP A 152 4.70 9.75 7.33
N ASP A 153 5.48 10.48 6.52
CA ASP A 153 6.23 11.66 6.94
C ASP A 153 5.40 12.94 6.96
N GLY A 154 4.17 12.91 6.57
CA GLY A 154 3.35 14.09 6.75
C GLY A 154 2.30 14.40 5.70
N ARG A 155 1.84 13.41 4.97
CA ARG A 155 0.64 13.59 4.18
C ARG A 155 -0.52 13.94 5.10
N ARG A 156 -1.07 15.14 4.98
CA ARG A 156 -2.35 15.48 5.60
C ARG A 156 -3.41 14.54 5.02
N ARG A 157 -3.89 13.64 5.84
CA ARG A 157 -5.13 12.92 5.54
C ARG A 157 -6.28 13.91 5.72
N PHE A 158 -6.70 14.53 4.63
CA PHE A 158 -7.98 15.22 4.64
C PHE A 158 -9.08 14.17 4.75
N ALA A 159 -9.79 14.15 5.87
CA ALA A 159 -11.06 13.45 5.96
C ALA A 159 -11.98 14.05 4.87
N GLY A 160 -12.38 13.25 3.88
CA GLY A 160 -13.31 13.66 2.83
C GLY A 160 -12.69 14.15 1.52
N GLY A 161 -11.41 13.90 1.26
CA GLY A 161 -10.83 14.17 -0.06
C GLY A 161 -11.46 13.31 -1.18
N PRO A 162 -11.45 13.78 -2.45
CA PRO A 162 -12.11 13.12 -3.60
C PRO A 162 -11.63 11.67 -3.84
N PHE A 163 -10.52 11.27 -3.24
CA PHE A 163 -9.95 9.93 -3.37
C PHE A 163 -10.35 8.95 -2.25
N SER A 164 -11.08 9.39 -1.23
CA SER A 164 -11.69 8.47 -0.25
C SER A 164 -12.70 7.53 -0.93
N GLY A 165 -13.37 7.99 -1.99
CA GLY A 165 -14.26 7.20 -2.82
C GLY A 165 -13.57 6.05 -3.54
N ASN A 166 -12.38 6.27 -4.09
CA ASN A 166 -11.62 5.21 -4.78
C ASN A 166 -11.22 4.07 -3.85
N TYR A 167 -10.83 4.39 -2.62
CA TYR A 167 -10.53 3.37 -1.62
C TYR A 167 -11.78 2.57 -1.22
N ALA A 168 -12.90 3.25 -1.01
CA ALA A 168 -14.17 2.60 -0.68
C ALA A 168 -14.65 1.68 -1.81
N ILE A 169 -14.60 2.14 -3.06
CA ILE A 169 -14.95 1.34 -4.25
C ILE A 169 -14.00 0.13 -4.37
N SER A 170 -12.69 0.35 -4.26
CA SER A 170 -11.71 -0.73 -4.32
C SER A 170 -11.95 -1.77 -3.24
N THR A 171 -12.22 -1.34 -2.01
CA THR A 171 -12.51 -2.25 -0.88
C THR A 171 -13.80 -3.04 -1.12
N ALA A 172 -14.86 -2.39 -1.59
CA ALA A 172 -16.13 -3.05 -1.92
C ALA A 172 -15.96 -4.08 -3.05
N LEU A 173 -15.16 -3.77 -4.08
CA LEU A 173 -14.86 -4.70 -5.16
C LEU A 173 -14.05 -5.90 -4.68
N HIS A 174 -13.05 -5.69 -3.80
CA HIS A 174 -12.26 -6.78 -3.24
C HIS A 174 -13.06 -7.73 -2.34
N VAL A 175 -14.12 -7.24 -1.70
CA VAL A 175 -15.02 -8.10 -0.92
C VAL A 175 -15.88 -8.97 -1.84
N ARG A 176 -16.34 -8.39 -2.94
CA ARG A 176 -17.28 -9.07 -3.86
C ARG A 176 -16.58 -9.95 -4.91
N TYR A 177 -15.38 -9.55 -5.32
CA TYR A 177 -14.59 -10.23 -6.36
C TYR A 177 -13.18 -10.49 -5.81
N PRO A 178 -12.98 -11.60 -5.10
CA PRO A 178 -11.69 -11.96 -4.49
C PRO A 178 -10.65 -12.36 -5.53
#